data_db93c85bc9b37238961995f742c2632d
#
_entry.id   db93c85bc9b37238961995f742c2632d
#
_cell.length_a   1.000
_cell.length_b   1.000
_cell.length_c   1.000
_cell.angle_alpha   90.00
_cell.angle_beta   90.00
_cell.angle_gamma   90.00
#
_symmetry.space_group_name_H-M   'P 1'
#
loop_
_entity.id
_entity.type
_entity.pdbx_description
1 polymer ?
#
loop_
_entity_poly.entity_id
_entity_poly.type
_entity_poly.pdbx_seq_one_letter_code
_entity_poly.pdbx_strand_id
1 'polypeptide(L)'
;MRVLILNASPKKKGSASKFFSTVLKCFLPGCERRTCALRGPMDYEACLEELAWADAVVISAPLYVDGAPGHVMEFLERAEIVCREKKLSFRLYALSNSGFIEGKQNALHLRIYEGFCRRAGITWGGGLGLGGGVMLYWMCILTPLFLGINTIKVIAHAMTQSLTLRDVWGYYSGAVITLLLCAGFFVCAGILGSSIRHGRS
;
A
#
# COMPACT_ATOMS: atom_id res chain seq x y z
N MET A 1 -15.37 13.79 -0.15
CA MET A 1 -14.98 12.79 -1.14
C MET A 1 -15.06 11.42 -0.52
N ARG A 2 -15.67 10.46 -1.20
CA ARG A 2 -15.91 9.09 -0.75
C ARG A 2 -14.85 8.18 -1.34
N VAL A 3 -14.06 7.53 -0.50
CA VAL A 3 -12.94 6.68 -0.91
C VAL A 3 -13.21 5.24 -0.49
N LEU A 4 -13.28 4.34 -1.48
CA LEU A 4 -13.37 2.91 -1.26
C LEU A 4 -11.97 2.28 -1.34
N ILE A 5 -11.58 1.52 -0.34
CA ILE A 5 -10.30 0.80 -0.31
C ILE A 5 -10.58 -0.70 -0.42
N LEU A 6 -10.20 -1.29 -1.54
CA LEU A 6 -10.26 -2.73 -1.78
C LEU A 6 -8.94 -3.38 -1.34
N ASN A 7 -8.98 -4.13 -0.24
CA ASN A 7 -7.82 -4.90 0.18
C ASN A 7 -7.85 -6.28 -0.47
N ALA A 8 -7.07 -6.42 -1.52
CA ALA A 8 -7.04 -7.61 -2.38
C ALA A 8 -5.93 -8.61 -2.00
N SER A 9 -5.49 -8.60 -0.76
CA SER A 9 -4.59 -9.65 -0.27
C SER A 9 -5.38 -10.91 0.12
N PRO A 10 -4.99 -12.09 -0.35
CA PRO A 10 -5.65 -13.35 0.05
C PRO A 10 -5.41 -13.71 1.51
N LYS A 11 -4.38 -13.13 2.15
CA LYS A 11 -4.04 -13.38 3.55
C LYS A 11 -5.04 -12.70 4.49
N LYS A 12 -5.63 -13.46 5.43
CA LYS A 12 -6.52 -12.93 6.47
C LYS A 12 -5.77 -12.07 7.51
N LYS A 13 -4.53 -12.46 7.87
CA LYS A 13 -3.68 -11.78 8.87
C LYS A 13 -2.27 -11.55 8.31
N GLY A 14 -1.55 -10.55 8.83
CA GLY A 14 -0.15 -10.28 8.49
C GLY A 14 0.08 -9.90 7.02
N SER A 15 -0.85 -9.19 6.41
CA SER A 15 -0.79 -8.78 5.01
C SER A 15 -0.12 -7.41 4.86
N ALA A 16 0.96 -7.34 4.08
CA ALA A 16 1.62 -6.09 3.72
C ALA A 16 0.66 -5.13 3.00
N SER A 17 -0.16 -5.63 2.06
CA SER A 17 -1.16 -4.81 1.36
C SER A 17 -2.17 -4.17 2.34
N LYS A 18 -2.62 -4.92 3.37
CA LYS A 18 -3.49 -4.38 4.41
C LYS A 18 -2.79 -3.30 5.24
N PHE A 19 -1.53 -3.51 5.60
CA PHE A 19 -0.73 -2.53 6.32
C PHE A 19 -0.59 -1.25 5.50
N PHE A 20 -0.14 -1.34 4.25
CA PHE A 20 0.06 -0.18 3.38
C PHE A 20 -1.24 0.59 3.10
N SER A 21 -2.34 -0.12 2.88
CA SER A 21 -3.65 0.53 2.73
C SER A 21 -4.12 1.20 4.03
N THR A 22 -3.74 0.66 5.20
CA THR A 22 -4.04 1.28 6.49
C THR A 22 -3.22 2.55 6.70
N VAL A 23 -1.92 2.53 6.35
CA VAL A 23 -1.08 3.74 6.37
C VAL A 23 -1.63 4.80 5.43
N LEU A 24 -2.03 4.44 4.20
CA LEU A 24 -2.62 5.38 3.25
C LEU A 24 -3.85 6.10 3.82
N LYS A 25 -4.65 5.45 4.66
CA LYS A 25 -5.81 6.09 5.32
C LYS A 25 -5.42 7.30 6.18
N CYS A 26 -4.22 7.32 6.76
CA CYS A 26 -3.72 8.45 7.54
C CYS A 26 -3.50 9.70 6.67
N PHE A 27 -3.29 9.52 5.36
CA PHE A 27 -3.10 10.59 4.39
C PHE A 27 -4.37 11.01 3.65
N LEU A 28 -5.53 10.53 4.10
CA LEU A 28 -6.86 10.85 3.56
C LEU A 28 -7.74 11.57 4.60
N PRO A 29 -7.27 12.67 5.24
CA PRO A 29 -8.10 13.42 6.18
C PRO A 29 -9.27 14.08 5.44
N GLY A 30 -10.42 14.16 6.11
CA GLY A 30 -11.64 14.75 5.54
C GLY A 30 -12.34 13.91 4.46
N CYS A 31 -11.85 12.70 4.16
CA CYS A 31 -12.52 11.77 3.25
C CYS A 31 -13.38 10.78 4.04
N GLU A 32 -14.58 10.52 3.56
CA GLU A 32 -15.37 9.36 4.01
C GLU A 32 -14.75 8.09 3.42
N ARG A 33 -14.47 7.09 4.25
CA ARG A 33 -13.66 5.92 3.85
C ARG A 33 -14.38 4.63 4.17
N ARG A 34 -14.55 3.79 3.17
CA ARG A 34 -14.98 2.40 3.33
C ARG A 34 -13.88 1.44 2.94
N THR A 35 -13.88 0.26 3.54
CA THR A 35 -12.87 -0.77 3.22
C THR A 35 -13.60 -2.08 2.99
N CYS A 36 -13.36 -2.67 1.82
CA CYS A 36 -13.86 -3.98 1.46
C CYS A 36 -12.68 -4.97 1.33
N ALA A 37 -12.86 -6.17 1.84
CA ALA A 37 -11.88 -7.24 1.66
C ALA A 37 -12.22 -7.99 0.37
N LEU A 38 -11.28 -8.03 -0.56
CA LEU A 38 -11.41 -8.74 -1.83
C LEU A 38 -10.45 -9.94 -1.82
N ARG A 39 -10.94 -11.10 -1.36
CA ARG A 39 -10.11 -12.31 -1.20
C ARG A 39 -10.49 -13.44 -2.14
N GLY A 40 -11.69 -13.41 -2.68
CA GLY A 40 -12.21 -14.44 -3.57
C GLY A 40 -13.66 -14.18 -3.98
N PRO A 41 -14.27 -15.11 -4.70
CA PRO A 41 -15.61 -14.94 -5.30
C PRO A 41 -16.72 -14.56 -4.33
N MET A 42 -16.64 -15.00 -3.07
CA MET A 42 -17.64 -14.66 -2.04
C MET A 42 -17.69 -13.18 -1.68
N ASP A 43 -16.59 -12.45 -1.93
CA ASP A 43 -16.48 -11.03 -1.59
C ASP A 43 -16.89 -10.13 -2.78
N TYR A 44 -17.07 -10.68 -3.99
CA TYR A 44 -17.20 -9.89 -5.21
C TYR A 44 -18.46 -9.02 -5.21
N GLU A 45 -19.62 -9.59 -4.92
CA GLU A 45 -20.89 -8.85 -4.98
C GLU A 45 -20.87 -7.66 -4.01
N ALA A 46 -20.45 -7.87 -2.76
CA ALA A 46 -20.34 -6.80 -1.79
C ALA A 46 -19.36 -5.70 -2.23
N CYS A 47 -18.23 -6.08 -2.85
CA CYS A 47 -17.27 -5.10 -3.34
C CYS A 47 -17.78 -4.36 -4.60
N LEU A 48 -18.54 -5.03 -5.48
CA LEU A 48 -19.14 -4.43 -6.68
C LEU A 48 -20.23 -3.41 -6.33
N GLU A 49 -21.06 -3.70 -5.33
CA GLU A 49 -22.09 -2.77 -4.84
C GLU A 49 -21.46 -1.47 -4.31
N GLU A 50 -20.35 -1.57 -3.59
CA GLU A 50 -19.64 -0.41 -3.03
C GLU A 50 -18.97 0.49 -4.08
N LEU A 51 -18.73 -0.01 -5.32
CA LEU A 51 -18.15 0.81 -6.38
C LEU A 51 -19.04 2.01 -6.74
N ALA A 52 -20.35 1.85 -6.73
CA ALA A 52 -21.29 2.92 -7.05
C ALA A 52 -21.31 4.06 -6.02
N TRP A 53 -20.92 3.76 -4.78
CA TRP A 53 -20.83 4.76 -3.71
C TRP A 53 -19.58 5.64 -3.82
N ALA A 54 -18.49 5.15 -4.44
CA ALA A 54 -17.17 5.76 -4.37
C ALA A 54 -16.95 6.87 -5.41
N ASP A 55 -16.28 7.95 -5.01
CA ASP A 55 -15.71 8.95 -5.92
C ASP A 55 -14.28 8.55 -6.33
N ALA A 56 -13.59 7.80 -5.45
CA ALA A 56 -12.28 7.23 -5.70
C ALA A 56 -12.19 5.81 -5.13
N VAL A 57 -11.57 4.91 -5.88
CA VAL A 57 -11.33 3.51 -5.48
C VAL A 57 -9.84 3.26 -5.44
N VAL A 58 -9.36 2.65 -4.36
CA VAL A 58 -7.96 2.23 -4.21
C VAL A 58 -7.89 0.72 -4.12
N ILE A 59 -7.24 0.05 -5.07
CA ILE A 59 -6.98 -1.39 -4.99
C ILE A 59 -5.59 -1.59 -4.40
N SER A 60 -5.52 -2.26 -3.24
CA SER A 60 -4.25 -2.65 -2.61
C SER A 60 -4.05 -4.14 -2.74
N ALA A 61 -3.12 -4.56 -3.59
CA ALA A 61 -2.88 -5.96 -3.94
C ALA A 61 -1.39 -6.32 -3.94
N PRO A 62 -1.03 -7.57 -3.59
CA PRO A 62 0.31 -8.07 -3.81
C PRO A 62 0.54 -8.40 -5.30
N LEU A 63 1.77 -8.26 -5.77
CA LEU A 63 2.21 -8.78 -7.05
C LEU A 63 2.49 -10.28 -6.89
N TYR A 64 1.87 -11.10 -7.74
CA TYR A 64 2.14 -12.53 -7.84
C TYR A 64 2.52 -12.91 -9.27
N VAL A 65 3.70 -13.50 -9.45
CA VAL A 65 4.18 -14.00 -10.76
C VAL A 65 3.94 -12.96 -11.86
N ASP A 66 4.50 -11.75 -11.66
CA ASP A 66 4.44 -10.60 -12.58
C ASP A 66 3.03 -10.03 -12.90
N GLY A 67 2.02 -10.44 -12.15
CA GLY A 67 0.64 -10.00 -12.38
C GLY A 67 -0.20 -9.81 -11.12
N ALA A 68 -1.47 -9.47 -11.34
CA ALA A 68 -2.46 -9.42 -10.28
C ALA A 68 -2.86 -10.86 -9.87
N PRO A 69 -3.19 -11.08 -8.58
CA PRO A 69 -3.74 -12.36 -8.16
C PRO A 69 -4.98 -12.75 -8.96
N GLY A 70 -5.18 -14.05 -9.26
CA GLY A 70 -6.28 -14.52 -10.11
C GLY A 70 -7.66 -14.04 -9.68
N HIS A 71 -7.95 -14.03 -8.38
CA HIS A 71 -9.22 -13.51 -7.85
C HIS A 71 -9.40 -11.99 -8.09
N VAL A 72 -8.31 -11.24 -8.20
CA VAL A 72 -8.38 -9.81 -8.58
C VAL A 72 -8.71 -9.68 -10.05
N MET A 73 -8.09 -10.51 -10.91
CA MET A 73 -8.39 -10.49 -12.34
C MET A 73 -9.85 -10.82 -12.62
N GLU A 74 -10.38 -11.87 -11.99
CA GLU A 74 -11.80 -12.24 -12.10
C GLU A 74 -12.73 -11.11 -11.59
N PHE A 75 -12.38 -10.48 -10.47
CA PHE A 75 -13.12 -9.33 -9.98
C PHE A 75 -13.13 -8.18 -10.97
N LEU A 76 -11.98 -7.85 -11.59
CA LEU A 76 -11.87 -6.78 -12.58
C LEU A 76 -12.73 -7.04 -13.82
N GLU A 77 -12.82 -8.30 -14.27
CA GLU A 77 -13.70 -8.68 -15.40
C GLU A 77 -15.17 -8.41 -15.06
N ARG A 78 -15.63 -8.80 -13.88
CA ARG A 78 -17.01 -8.51 -13.42
C ARG A 78 -17.23 -7.02 -13.20
N ALA A 79 -16.26 -6.33 -12.60
CA ALA A 79 -16.33 -4.89 -12.37
C ALA A 79 -16.39 -4.10 -13.67
N GLU A 80 -15.72 -4.55 -14.75
CA GLU A 80 -15.79 -3.92 -16.07
C GLU A 80 -17.24 -3.88 -16.59
N ILE A 81 -17.95 -5.00 -16.49
CA ILE A 81 -19.35 -5.11 -16.90
C ILE A 81 -20.21 -4.15 -16.09
N VAL A 82 -20.10 -4.20 -14.76
CA VAL A 82 -20.88 -3.35 -13.84
C VAL A 82 -20.61 -1.86 -14.06
N CYS A 83 -19.33 -1.48 -14.26
CA CYS A 83 -18.96 -0.10 -14.51
C CYS A 83 -19.59 0.44 -15.83
N ARG A 84 -19.61 -0.38 -16.87
CA ARG A 84 -20.18 -0.01 -18.18
C ARG A 84 -21.71 0.05 -18.13
N GLU A 85 -22.36 -0.94 -17.54
CA GLU A 85 -23.82 -1.00 -17.44
C GLU A 85 -24.39 0.13 -16.59
N LYS A 86 -23.78 0.36 -15.41
CA LYS A 86 -24.23 1.41 -14.48
C LYS A 86 -23.63 2.77 -14.77
N LYS A 87 -22.77 2.90 -15.81
CA LYS A 87 -22.05 4.14 -16.18
C LYS A 87 -21.36 4.77 -14.98
N LEU A 88 -20.65 3.96 -14.20
CA LEU A 88 -19.98 4.44 -12.99
C LEU A 88 -18.86 5.42 -13.36
N SER A 89 -18.67 6.44 -12.51
CA SER A 89 -17.68 7.48 -12.71
C SER A 89 -16.91 7.70 -11.42
N PHE A 90 -15.84 6.93 -11.24
CA PHE A 90 -14.89 7.09 -10.14
C PHE A 90 -13.45 7.12 -10.69
N ARG A 91 -12.52 7.48 -9.84
CA ARG A 91 -11.09 7.41 -10.13
C ARG A 91 -10.48 6.18 -9.49
N LEU A 92 -9.80 5.34 -10.28
CA LEU A 92 -9.10 4.17 -9.75
C LEU A 92 -7.64 4.50 -9.48
N TYR A 93 -7.19 4.13 -8.29
CA TYR A 93 -5.79 4.14 -7.86
C TYR A 93 -5.36 2.73 -7.49
N ALA A 94 -4.08 2.41 -7.65
CA ALA A 94 -3.55 1.11 -7.27
C ALA A 94 -2.36 1.24 -6.33
N LEU A 95 -2.30 0.37 -5.33
CA LEU A 95 -1.17 0.18 -4.44
C LEU A 95 -0.71 -1.27 -4.58
N SER A 96 0.37 -1.45 -5.31
CA SER A 96 0.97 -2.76 -5.57
C SER A 96 2.20 -2.97 -4.69
N ASN A 97 2.37 -4.16 -4.15
CA ASN A 97 3.57 -4.52 -3.40
C ASN A 97 4.12 -5.87 -3.84
N SER A 98 5.43 -5.94 -4.01
CA SER A 98 6.16 -7.15 -4.40
C SER A 98 7.13 -7.61 -3.31
N GLY A 99 7.57 -8.86 -3.40
CA GLY A 99 8.68 -9.38 -2.62
C GLY A 99 10.06 -8.96 -3.16
N PHE A 100 10.13 -8.50 -4.40
CA PHE A 100 11.36 -8.01 -5.02
C PHE A 100 11.74 -6.64 -4.46
N ILE A 101 13.04 -6.37 -4.34
CA ILE A 101 13.55 -5.10 -3.81
C ILE A 101 13.17 -3.93 -4.74
N GLU A 102 13.19 -4.17 -6.05
CA GLU A 102 12.91 -3.14 -7.05
C GLU A 102 11.40 -2.86 -7.17
N GLY A 103 10.98 -1.65 -6.85
CA GLY A 103 9.59 -1.19 -7.05
C GLY A 103 9.15 -1.25 -8.52
N LYS A 104 10.09 -1.14 -9.46
CA LYS A 104 9.87 -1.21 -10.92
C LYS A 104 9.20 -2.52 -11.37
N GLN A 105 9.40 -3.62 -10.64
CA GLN A 105 8.75 -4.91 -10.89
C GLN A 105 7.21 -4.82 -10.85
N ASN A 106 6.67 -3.83 -10.14
CA ASN A 106 5.22 -3.62 -10.08
C ASN A 106 4.65 -2.92 -11.33
N ALA A 107 5.48 -2.49 -12.28
CA ALA A 107 5.01 -1.71 -13.43
C ALA A 107 3.97 -2.45 -14.28
N LEU A 108 4.17 -3.74 -14.55
CA LEU A 108 3.22 -4.56 -15.30
C LEU A 108 1.89 -4.73 -14.54
N HIS A 109 1.97 -4.94 -13.23
CA HIS A 109 0.78 -5.03 -12.37
C HIS A 109 -0.05 -3.73 -12.41
N LEU A 110 0.60 -2.56 -12.35
CA LEU A 110 -0.08 -1.27 -12.46
C LEU A 110 -0.72 -1.07 -13.84
N ARG A 111 -0.08 -1.53 -14.92
CA ARG A 111 -0.65 -1.48 -16.28
C ARG A 111 -1.92 -2.32 -16.43
N ILE A 112 -2.08 -3.40 -15.66
CA ILE A 112 -3.33 -4.18 -15.65
C ILE A 112 -4.50 -3.30 -15.21
N TYR A 113 -4.34 -2.53 -14.13
CA TYR A 113 -5.38 -1.62 -13.64
C TYR A 113 -5.64 -0.46 -14.58
N GLU A 114 -4.60 0.11 -15.19
CA GLU A 114 -4.73 1.13 -16.22
C GLU A 114 -5.51 0.61 -17.44
N GLY A 115 -5.18 -0.61 -17.90
CA GLY A 115 -5.89 -1.30 -18.97
C GLY A 115 -7.37 -1.55 -18.65
N PHE A 116 -7.65 -1.97 -17.40
CA PHE A 116 -9.01 -2.12 -16.89
C PHE A 116 -9.76 -0.77 -16.95
N CYS A 117 -9.18 0.32 -16.46
CA CYS A 117 -9.80 1.64 -16.47
C CYS A 117 -10.21 2.06 -17.88
N ARG A 118 -9.32 1.83 -18.86
CA ARG A 118 -9.58 2.16 -20.28
C ARG A 118 -10.76 1.35 -20.83
N ARG A 119 -10.86 0.06 -20.51
CA ARG A 119 -11.97 -0.80 -20.95
C ARG A 119 -13.28 -0.48 -20.22
N ALA A 120 -13.21 -0.24 -18.93
CA ALA A 120 -14.39 0.06 -18.11
C ALA A 120 -14.93 1.49 -18.28
N GLY A 121 -14.19 2.37 -18.99
CA GLY A 121 -14.58 3.77 -19.17
C GLY A 121 -14.44 4.64 -17.93
N ILE A 122 -13.58 4.22 -16.97
CA ILE A 122 -13.29 4.97 -15.74
C ILE A 122 -11.91 5.63 -15.79
N THR A 123 -11.70 6.64 -14.94
CA THR A 123 -10.46 7.39 -14.94
C THR A 123 -9.36 6.66 -14.17
N TRP A 124 -8.19 6.47 -14.78
CA TRP A 124 -6.99 6.05 -14.08
C TRP A 124 -6.38 7.22 -13.31
N GLY A 125 -6.24 7.08 -12.00
CA GLY A 125 -5.69 8.10 -11.10
C GLY A 125 -4.20 7.91 -10.77
N GLY A 126 -3.62 6.80 -11.21
CA GLY A 126 -2.24 6.47 -10.94
C GLY A 126 -2.05 5.35 -9.93
N GLY A 127 -0.81 4.92 -9.73
CA GLY A 127 -0.48 3.84 -8.81
C GLY A 127 0.89 3.96 -8.17
N LEU A 128 1.03 3.29 -7.03
CA LEU A 128 2.27 3.18 -6.29
C LEU A 128 2.74 1.72 -6.26
N GLY A 129 3.92 1.46 -6.81
CA GLY A 129 4.59 0.17 -6.76
C GLY A 129 5.64 0.12 -5.65
N LEU A 130 5.45 -0.73 -4.66
CA LEU A 130 6.36 -0.92 -3.53
C LEU A 130 7.20 -2.18 -3.74
N GLY A 131 8.52 -2.01 -3.84
CA GLY A 131 9.47 -3.10 -3.77
C GLY A 131 9.76 -3.49 -2.32
N GLY A 132 10.17 -4.74 -2.11
CA GLY A 132 10.48 -5.25 -0.76
C GLY A 132 9.31 -5.17 0.22
N GLY A 133 8.07 -5.26 -0.27
CA GLY A 133 6.87 -4.95 0.52
C GLY A 133 6.77 -5.70 1.85
N VAL A 134 7.12 -6.98 1.89
CA VAL A 134 7.14 -7.76 3.14
C VAL A 134 8.28 -7.28 4.06
N MET A 135 9.45 -6.99 3.50
CA MET A 135 10.58 -6.46 4.25
C MET A 135 10.25 -5.10 4.84
N LEU A 136 9.73 -4.18 4.03
CA LEU A 136 9.32 -2.84 4.46
C LEU A 136 8.24 -2.91 5.57
N TYR A 137 7.28 -3.81 5.44
CA TYR A 137 6.27 -4.06 6.48
C TYR A 137 6.93 -4.42 7.82
N TRP A 138 7.84 -5.41 7.83
CA TRP A 138 8.55 -5.80 9.04
C TRP A 138 9.48 -4.70 9.56
N MET A 139 10.15 -3.97 8.68
CA MET A 139 10.99 -2.83 9.05
C MET A 139 10.17 -1.77 9.79
N CYS A 140 9.00 -1.39 9.27
CA CYS A 140 8.15 -0.40 9.93
C CYS A 140 7.68 -0.85 11.33
N ILE A 141 7.44 -2.15 11.52
CA ILE A 141 6.98 -2.70 12.81
C ILE A 141 8.14 -2.85 13.80
N LEU A 142 9.30 -3.34 13.35
CA LEU A 142 10.41 -3.70 14.23
C LEU A 142 11.34 -2.52 14.53
N THR A 143 11.35 -1.45 13.74
CA THR A 143 12.23 -0.31 13.97
C THR A 143 12.11 0.29 15.37
N PRO A 144 10.92 0.54 15.92
CA PRO A 144 10.81 1.06 17.29
C PRO A 144 11.43 0.13 18.35
N LEU A 145 11.28 -1.19 18.16
CA LEU A 145 11.87 -2.20 19.05
C LEU A 145 13.40 -2.17 18.95
N PHE A 146 13.96 -2.13 17.75
CA PHE A 146 15.41 -2.04 17.54
C PHE A 146 16.01 -0.75 18.11
N LEU A 147 15.32 0.38 17.94
CA LEU A 147 15.72 1.64 18.55
C LEU A 147 15.75 1.54 20.07
N GLY A 148 14.73 0.95 20.70
CA GLY A 148 14.70 0.74 22.15
C GLY A 148 15.85 -0.14 22.64
N ILE A 149 16.10 -1.28 21.98
CA ILE A 149 17.19 -2.19 22.33
C ILE A 149 18.55 -1.50 22.19
N ASN A 150 18.77 -0.76 21.09
CA ASN A 150 20.04 -0.05 20.87
C ASN A 150 20.24 1.06 21.90
N THR A 151 19.19 1.77 22.29
CA THR A 151 19.27 2.78 23.36
C THR A 151 19.70 2.14 24.69
N ILE A 152 19.12 0.99 25.06
CA ILE A 152 19.53 0.25 26.26
C ILE A 152 21.01 -0.15 26.18
N LYS A 153 21.48 -0.65 25.03
CA LYS A 153 22.89 -1.02 24.81
C LYS A 153 23.82 0.19 24.95
N VAL A 154 23.46 1.35 24.39
CA VAL A 154 24.24 2.57 24.51
C VAL A 154 24.34 3.02 25.96
N ILE A 155 23.23 2.99 26.71
CA ILE A 155 23.24 3.34 28.16
C ILE A 155 24.13 2.36 28.94
N ALA A 156 24.01 1.06 28.72
CA ALA A 156 24.83 0.07 29.37
C ALA A 156 26.31 0.23 29.07
N HIS A 157 26.66 0.55 27.82
CA HIS A 157 28.04 0.82 27.40
C HIS A 157 28.58 2.09 28.10
N ALA A 158 27.80 3.17 28.11
CA ALA A 158 28.17 4.42 28.78
C ALA A 158 28.38 4.28 30.30
N MET A 159 27.71 3.31 30.94
CA MET A 159 27.88 3.02 32.38
C MET A 159 29.15 2.22 32.67
N THR A 160 29.70 1.49 31.71
CA THR A 160 30.84 0.57 31.91
C THR A 160 32.15 1.08 31.30
N GLN A 161 32.07 1.90 30.23
CA GLN A 161 33.22 2.38 29.47
C GLN A 161 32.98 3.80 28.94
N SER A 162 34.05 4.48 28.52
CA SER A 162 33.95 5.78 27.85
C SER A 162 33.31 5.60 26.47
N LEU A 163 32.16 6.23 26.26
CA LEU A 163 31.40 6.15 25.01
C LEU A 163 31.98 7.13 23.99
N THR A 164 32.31 6.65 22.78
CA THR A 164 32.73 7.49 21.66
C THR A 164 31.60 7.70 20.65
N LEU A 165 31.67 8.76 19.84
CA LEU A 165 30.70 8.99 18.76
C LEU A 165 30.68 7.83 17.74
N ARG A 166 31.80 7.15 17.55
CA ARG A 166 31.92 5.99 16.68
C ARG A 166 31.10 4.81 17.21
N ASP A 167 31.09 4.59 18.52
CA ASP A 167 30.31 3.54 19.15
C ASP A 167 28.80 3.80 19.01
N VAL A 168 28.38 5.05 19.29
CA VAL A 168 27.00 5.49 19.07
C VAL A 168 26.57 5.27 17.63
N TRP A 169 27.39 5.66 16.67
CA TRP A 169 27.10 5.44 15.25
C TRP A 169 27.01 3.94 14.92
N GLY A 170 27.88 3.11 15.47
CA GLY A 170 27.82 1.65 15.31
C GLY A 170 26.47 1.06 15.74
N TYR A 171 25.91 1.53 16.87
CA TYR A 171 24.60 1.08 17.34
C TYR A 171 23.42 1.56 16.49
N TYR A 172 23.46 2.78 15.97
CA TYR A 172 22.30 3.40 15.32
C TYR A 172 22.35 3.45 13.80
N SER A 173 23.47 3.16 13.14
CA SER A 173 23.60 3.25 11.67
C SER A 173 22.55 2.42 10.92
N GLY A 174 22.34 1.17 11.36
CA GLY A 174 21.29 0.31 10.78
C GLY A 174 19.87 0.85 10.99
N ALA A 175 19.60 1.40 12.16
CA ALA A 175 18.30 2.01 12.47
C ALA A 175 18.05 3.27 11.65
N VAL A 176 19.08 4.09 11.41
CA VAL A 176 18.99 5.29 10.55
C VAL A 176 18.62 4.90 9.12
N ILE A 177 19.30 3.91 8.55
CA ILE A 177 18.99 3.41 7.18
C ILE A 177 17.53 2.93 7.12
N THR A 178 17.10 2.14 8.11
CA THR A 178 15.72 1.63 8.19
C THR A 178 14.71 2.76 8.28
N LEU A 179 14.97 3.78 9.10
CA LEU A 179 14.12 4.96 9.23
C LEU A 179 14.01 5.74 7.92
N LEU A 180 15.10 5.90 7.16
CA LEU A 180 15.10 6.57 5.87
C LEU A 180 14.23 5.82 4.84
N LEU A 181 14.32 4.49 4.80
CA LEU A 181 13.49 3.66 3.92
C LEU A 181 12.00 3.74 4.30
N CYS A 182 11.69 3.68 5.60
CA CYS A 182 10.33 3.86 6.08
C CYS A 182 9.81 5.28 5.77
N ALA A 183 10.61 6.33 5.99
CA ALA A 183 10.24 7.70 5.66
C ALA A 183 9.94 7.86 4.16
N GLY A 184 10.76 7.28 3.28
CA GLY A 184 10.50 7.25 1.84
C GLY A 184 9.13 6.66 1.50
N PHE A 185 8.76 5.56 2.13
CA PHE A 185 7.43 4.97 1.98
C PHE A 185 6.31 5.92 2.44
N PHE A 186 6.45 6.56 3.61
CA PHE A 186 5.44 7.50 4.10
C PHE A 186 5.29 8.71 3.18
N VAL A 187 6.39 9.23 2.61
CA VAL A 187 6.35 10.30 1.61
C VAL A 187 5.58 9.85 0.37
N CYS A 188 5.89 8.68 -0.18
CA CYS A 188 5.16 8.14 -1.33
C CYS A 188 3.66 7.93 -1.04
N ALA A 189 3.32 7.41 0.15
CA ALA A 189 1.93 7.27 0.57
C ALA A 189 1.22 8.63 0.72
N GLY A 190 1.94 9.65 1.20
CA GLY A 190 1.45 11.02 1.28
C GLY A 190 1.18 11.63 -0.09
N ILE A 191 2.06 11.43 -1.06
CA ILE A 191 1.88 11.88 -2.45
C ILE A 191 0.65 11.20 -3.05
N LEU A 192 0.52 9.87 -2.92
CA LEU A 192 -0.65 9.14 -3.40
C LEU A 192 -1.94 9.63 -2.72
N GLY A 193 -1.94 9.82 -1.40
CA GLY A 193 -3.07 10.37 -0.66
C GLY A 193 -3.45 11.77 -1.13
N SER A 194 -2.46 12.61 -1.44
CA SER A 194 -2.69 13.94 -2.01
C SER A 194 -3.29 13.86 -3.42
N SER A 195 -2.77 12.98 -4.28
CA SER A 195 -3.32 12.74 -5.62
C SER A 195 -4.79 12.28 -5.56
N ILE A 196 -5.11 11.38 -4.62
CA ILE A 196 -6.49 10.93 -4.41
C ILE A 196 -7.37 12.11 -4.04
N ARG A 197 -7.00 12.90 -3.02
CA ARG A 197 -7.82 14.02 -2.51
C ARG A 197 -8.06 15.13 -3.55
N HIS A 198 -7.06 15.43 -4.37
CA HIS A 198 -7.14 16.52 -5.33
C HIS A 198 -7.51 16.04 -6.74
N GLY A 199 -7.71 14.74 -6.93
CA GLY A 199 -8.03 14.17 -8.24
C GLY A 199 -6.94 14.39 -9.29
N ARG A 200 -5.67 14.45 -8.90
CA ARG A 200 -4.52 14.61 -9.80
C ARG A 200 -3.96 13.23 -10.14
N SER A 201 -3.61 13.01 -11.37
CA SER A 201 -2.90 11.81 -11.88
C SER A 201 -1.42 12.07 -11.95
#